data_d2fd46c6e28966099e9a606eb32489f1
#
_entry.id   d2fd46c6e28966099e9a606eb32489f1
#
_cell.length_a   1.000
_cell.length_b   1.000
_cell.length_c   1.000
_cell.angle_alpha   90.00
_cell.angle_beta   90.00
_cell.angle_gamma   90.00
#
_symmetry.space_group_name_H-M   'P 1'
#
loop_
_entity.id
_entity.type
_entity.pdbx_description
1 polymer ?
#
loop_
_entity_poly.entity_id
_entity_poly.type
_entity_poly.pdbx_seq_one_letter_code
_entity_poly.pdbx_strand_id
1 'polypeptide(L)'
;LTNRGLHIRNLEYMITTSCDLACPGCDRFIDHGHAFVEKFEDIVANMEQWFKRLDPDHVTIIGGEPLLHPRIYDILTEARRIFDHAVIEVYTNAFLLPKRPKIFNVLKKIGNAKVSCSIHNKNPKYRDIVERNLHQAFYSKGKWFETSQNTHTCETVVLEVTDPTQGGWYDYRRVVDGVLKPWNDNDPTSSYKHCGVNIYPIIYKNKLYKCPPISMVRTHLTKNFMLEDKDWEPYLKYEGLDPDCDEKELEKFVKNIYEPHSICSMCPAKPVLKPQEEAVVKNVKI
;
A
#
# COMPACT_ATOMS: atom_id res chain seq x y z
N LEU A 1 -19.97 22.04 13.73
CA LEU A 1 -19.76 20.58 13.64
C LEU A 1 -19.71 20.25 12.15
N THR A 2 -18.53 20.17 11.57
CA THR A 2 -18.33 19.62 10.23
C THR A 2 -18.82 18.16 10.26
N ASN A 3 -19.81 17.83 9.44
CA ASN A 3 -20.28 16.47 9.27
C ASN A 3 -19.13 15.68 8.62
N ARG A 4 -18.28 15.06 9.46
CA ARG A 4 -17.21 14.17 8.99
C ARG A 4 -17.88 12.87 8.55
N GLY A 5 -17.32 12.24 7.52
CA GLY A 5 -17.78 10.96 7.01
C GLY A 5 -17.69 9.82 8.04
N LEU A 6 -17.87 8.59 7.59
CA LEU A 6 -17.76 7.40 8.44
C LEU A 6 -16.30 7.19 8.87
N HIS A 7 -16.08 7.01 10.16
CA HIS A 7 -14.74 6.83 10.72
C HIS A 7 -14.13 5.49 10.31
N ILE A 8 -12.88 5.53 9.88
CA ILE A 8 -12.02 4.36 9.62
C ILE A 8 -10.59 4.62 10.11
N ARG A 9 -9.88 3.57 10.52
CA ARG A 9 -8.51 3.72 11.05
C ARG A 9 -7.50 4.08 9.96
N ASN A 10 -7.50 3.33 8.87
CA ASN A 10 -6.54 3.45 7.79
C ASN A 10 -7.27 3.56 6.44
N LEU A 11 -6.71 4.34 5.53
CA LEU A 11 -7.15 4.42 4.15
C LEU A 11 -5.93 4.55 3.24
N GLU A 12 -5.69 3.55 2.40
CA GLU A 12 -4.61 3.60 1.41
C GLU A 12 -5.11 4.20 0.10
N TYR A 13 -4.27 5.04 -0.53
CA TYR A 13 -4.45 5.52 -1.90
C TYR A 13 -3.34 4.96 -2.79
N MET A 14 -3.68 4.05 -3.70
CA MET A 14 -2.74 3.50 -4.66
C MET A 14 -2.60 4.41 -5.87
N ILE A 15 -1.57 5.26 -5.87
CA ILE A 15 -1.35 6.29 -6.88
C ILE A 15 -0.57 5.80 -8.12
N THR A 16 0.04 4.62 -8.03
CA THR A 16 0.81 4.02 -9.12
C THR A 16 0.94 2.51 -8.93
N THR A 17 0.98 1.76 -10.01
CA THR A 17 1.40 0.35 -10.02
C THR A 17 2.82 0.18 -10.56
N SER A 18 3.52 1.26 -10.86
CA SER A 18 4.94 1.21 -11.24
C SER A 18 5.82 1.06 -10.00
N CYS A 19 6.83 0.20 -10.09
CA CYS A 19 7.85 0.02 -9.04
C CYS A 19 9.21 -0.23 -9.68
N ASP A 20 10.25 0.23 -9.03
CA ASP A 20 11.65 -0.07 -9.39
C ASP A 20 12.12 -1.43 -8.83
N LEU A 21 11.31 -2.06 -7.96
CA LEU A 21 11.50 -3.43 -7.49
C LEU A 21 10.46 -4.39 -8.10
N ALA A 22 10.77 -5.69 -8.07
CA ALA A 22 9.86 -6.79 -8.41
C ALA A 22 9.91 -7.83 -7.29
N CYS A 23 9.38 -7.46 -6.12
CA CYS A 23 9.38 -8.33 -4.95
C CYS A 23 8.49 -9.55 -5.19
N PRO A 24 9.02 -10.78 -5.11
CA PRO A 24 8.21 -11.98 -5.23
C PRO A 24 7.10 -12.00 -4.18
N GLY A 25 5.87 -12.29 -4.60
CA GLY A 25 4.72 -12.30 -3.68
C GLY A 25 4.22 -10.93 -3.23
N CYS A 26 4.55 -9.86 -3.97
CA CYS A 26 3.98 -8.54 -3.72
C CYS A 26 2.46 -8.59 -3.64
N ASP A 27 1.87 -8.16 -2.53
CA ASP A 27 0.43 -8.19 -2.27
C ASP A 27 -0.40 -7.37 -3.28
N ARG A 28 0.27 -6.47 -4.02
CA ARG A 28 -0.30 -5.63 -5.08
C ARG A 28 0.00 -6.12 -6.49
N PHE A 29 0.49 -7.35 -6.67
CA PHE A 29 0.80 -7.97 -7.98
C PHE A 29 1.81 -7.17 -8.85
N ILE A 30 2.61 -6.30 -8.23
CA ILE A 30 3.55 -5.43 -8.97
C ILE A 30 4.69 -6.23 -9.61
N ASP A 31 5.08 -7.35 -9.01
CA ASP A 31 6.04 -8.33 -9.55
C ASP A 31 5.61 -8.89 -10.91
N HIS A 32 4.34 -8.81 -11.25
CA HIS A 32 3.79 -9.20 -12.56
C HIS A 32 3.85 -8.09 -13.62
N GLY A 33 4.62 -7.04 -13.40
CA GLY A 33 4.94 -6.03 -14.42
C GLY A 33 3.79 -5.07 -14.75
N HIS A 34 2.95 -4.73 -13.80
CA HIS A 34 2.00 -3.63 -13.95
C HIS A 34 2.77 -2.30 -13.98
N ALA A 35 2.37 -1.41 -14.87
CA ALA A 35 2.98 -0.10 -15.02
C ALA A 35 1.89 0.95 -15.33
N PHE A 36 1.38 1.56 -14.29
CA PHE A 36 0.38 2.62 -14.37
C PHE A 36 0.74 3.72 -13.38
N VAL A 37 0.59 4.95 -13.80
CA VAL A 37 0.73 6.14 -12.95
C VAL A 37 -0.56 6.92 -13.09
N GLU A 38 -1.30 7.09 -12.00
CA GLU A 38 -2.55 7.85 -12.00
C GLU A 38 -2.26 9.34 -12.21
N LYS A 39 -3.17 10.05 -12.89
CA LYS A 39 -2.99 11.49 -13.07
C LYS A 39 -3.20 12.21 -11.75
N PHE A 40 -2.40 13.24 -11.51
CA PHE A 40 -2.48 14.04 -10.29
C PHE A 40 -3.90 14.59 -10.03
N GLU A 41 -4.54 15.09 -11.07
CA GLU A 41 -5.88 15.69 -10.99
C GLU A 41 -6.93 14.64 -10.59
N ASP A 42 -6.80 13.41 -11.11
CA ASP A 42 -7.69 12.30 -10.77
C ASP A 42 -7.48 11.86 -9.32
N ILE A 43 -6.21 11.79 -8.84
CA ILE A 43 -5.88 11.46 -7.45
C ILE A 43 -6.53 12.47 -6.50
N VAL A 44 -6.39 13.77 -6.78
CA VAL A 44 -6.97 14.83 -5.93
C VAL A 44 -8.49 14.76 -5.93
N ALA A 45 -9.10 14.61 -7.11
CA ALA A 45 -10.56 14.46 -7.22
C ALA A 45 -11.08 13.24 -6.44
N ASN A 46 -10.38 12.11 -6.51
CA ASN A 46 -10.70 10.90 -5.76
C ASN A 46 -10.60 11.13 -4.25
N MET A 47 -9.55 11.79 -3.78
CA MET A 47 -9.39 12.15 -2.37
C MET A 47 -10.54 13.05 -1.89
N GLU A 48 -10.92 14.06 -2.66
CA GLU A 48 -12.02 14.98 -2.32
C GLU A 48 -13.40 14.29 -2.29
N GLN A 49 -13.63 13.32 -3.19
CA GLN A 49 -14.87 12.54 -3.20
C GLN A 49 -14.97 11.66 -1.97
N TRP A 50 -13.91 10.91 -1.64
CA TRP A 50 -13.91 9.99 -0.52
C TRP A 50 -13.84 10.70 0.84
N PHE A 51 -13.20 11.86 0.94
CA PHE A 51 -13.19 12.68 2.15
C PHE A 51 -14.61 13.10 2.60
N LYS A 52 -15.52 13.30 1.66
CA LYS A 52 -16.93 13.60 1.99
C LYS A 52 -17.67 12.43 2.64
N ARG A 53 -17.12 11.23 2.50
CA ARG A 53 -17.76 9.96 2.90
C ARG A 53 -17.02 9.24 4.04
N LEU A 54 -15.72 9.42 4.14
CA LEU A 54 -14.83 8.72 5.08
C LEU A 54 -14.01 9.70 5.90
N ASP A 55 -13.79 9.35 7.18
CA ASP A 55 -12.98 10.11 8.15
C ASP A 55 -11.84 9.21 8.66
N PRO A 56 -10.72 9.08 7.93
CA PRO A 56 -9.60 8.21 8.30
C PRO A 56 -8.68 8.86 9.34
N ASP A 57 -8.19 8.06 10.32
CA ASP A 57 -7.10 8.48 11.21
C ASP A 57 -5.75 8.55 10.46
N HIS A 58 -5.53 7.62 9.51
CA HIS A 58 -4.33 7.54 8.69
C HIS A 58 -4.70 7.49 7.21
N VAL A 59 -4.05 8.33 6.42
CA VAL A 59 -4.09 8.32 4.96
C VAL A 59 -2.72 7.94 4.43
N THR A 60 -2.64 6.79 3.78
CA THR A 60 -1.39 6.25 3.27
C THR A 60 -1.29 6.42 1.76
N ILE A 61 -0.30 7.16 1.31
CA ILE A 61 0.05 7.28 -0.11
C ILE A 61 0.98 6.12 -0.48
N ILE A 62 0.47 5.23 -1.31
CA ILE A 62 1.12 3.96 -1.63
C ILE A 62 1.00 3.63 -3.11
N GLY A 63 1.64 2.53 -3.51
CA GLY A 63 1.57 2.04 -4.88
C GLY A 63 2.48 0.84 -5.08
N GLY A 64 3.14 0.76 -6.23
CA GLY A 64 4.39 0.04 -6.35
C GLY A 64 5.47 0.79 -5.58
N GLU A 65 6.01 1.85 -6.18
CA GLU A 65 6.86 2.83 -5.48
C GLU A 65 6.29 4.25 -5.68
N PRO A 66 5.69 4.86 -4.66
CA PRO A 66 5.05 6.18 -4.80
C PRO A 66 6.01 7.28 -5.22
N LEU A 67 7.30 7.15 -4.86
CA LEU A 67 8.31 8.13 -5.24
C LEU A 67 8.60 8.15 -6.76
N LEU A 68 8.09 7.19 -7.53
CA LEU A 68 8.09 7.25 -8.99
C LEU A 68 7.10 8.30 -9.52
N HIS A 69 6.06 8.63 -8.77
CA HIS A 69 5.07 9.60 -9.23
C HIS A 69 5.71 10.99 -9.38
N PRO A 70 5.62 11.64 -10.55
CA PRO A 70 6.29 12.93 -10.80
C PRO A 70 5.81 14.05 -9.88
N ARG A 71 4.53 14.01 -9.49
CA ARG A 71 3.87 15.01 -8.65
C ARG A 71 3.73 14.58 -7.17
N ILE A 72 4.62 13.68 -6.67
CA ILE A 72 4.49 13.14 -5.29
C ILE A 72 4.44 14.25 -4.22
N TYR A 73 5.20 15.33 -4.38
CA TYR A 73 5.20 16.43 -3.42
C TYR A 73 3.85 17.15 -3.36
N ASP A 74 3.23 17.35 -4.52
CA ASP A 74 1.93 17.99 -4.62
C ASP A 74 0.83 17.07 -4.07
N ILE A 75 0.92 15.76 -4.34
CA ILE A 75 -0.01 14.76 -3.78
C ILE A 75 0.02 14.77 -2.27
N LEU A 76 1.20 14.76 -1.64
CA LEU A 76 1.33 14.85 -0.18
C LEU A 76 0.76 16.15 0.39
N THR A 77 0.94 17.25 -0.33
CA THR A 77 0.41 18.56 0.06
C THR A 77 -1.11 18.59 -0.02
N GLU A 78 -1.69 18.07 -1.10
CA GLU A 78 -3.14 17.99 -1.28
C GLU A 78 -3.77 16.98 -0.30
N ALA A 79 -3.12 15.85 -0.05
CA ALA A 79 -3.57 14.91 0.96
C ALA A 79 -3.71 15.58 2.35
N ARG A 80 -2.72 16.42 2.76
CA ARG A 80 -2.81 17.20 3.99
C ARG A 80 -3.92 18.25 3.94
N ARG A 81 -4.10 18.93 2.79
CA ARG A 81 -5.16 19.93 2.63
C ARG A 81 -6.55 19.31 2.81
N ILE A 82 -6.74 18.11 2.26
CA ILE A 82 -8.02 17.41 2.26
C ILE A 82 -8.25 16.71 3.62
N PHE A 83 -7.28 15.95 4.10
CA PHE A 83 -7.34 15.20 5.36
C PHE A 83 -6.53 15.91 6.46
N ASP A 84 -7.03 17.06 6.90
CA ASP A 84 -6.30 18.02 7.75
C ASP A 84 -5.87 17.47 9.12
N HIS A 85 -6.61 16.49 9.66
CA HIS A 85 -6.37 15.88 10.97
C HIS A 85 -5.64 14.52 10.89
N ALA A 86 -5.73 13.82 9.77
CA ALA A 86 -5.16 12.48 9.61
C ALA A 86 -3.62 12.49 9.64
N VAL A 87 -3.00 11.38 10.00
CA VAL A 87 -1.58 11.16 9.71
C VAL A 87 -1.43 10.94 8.21
N ILE A 88 -0.59 11.72 7.54
CA ILE A 88 -0.26 11.49 6.12
C ILE A 88 1.00 10.64 6.04
N GLU A 89 0.83 9.42 5.56
CA GLU A 89 1.90 8.44 5.47
C GLU A 89 2.30 8.18 4.01
N VAL A 90 3.59 7.97 3.77
CA VAL A 90 4.11 7.50 2.49
C VAL A 90 4.97 6.25 2.70
N TYR A 91 4.66 5.18 1.96
CA TYR A 91 5.50 3.99 1.92
C TYR A 91 6.56 4.11 0.83
N THR A 92 7.78 3.61 1.09
CA THR A 92 8.85 3.61 0.09
C THR A 92 9.87 2.49 0.35
N ASN A 93 10.51 2.02 -0.71
CA ASN A 93 11.67 1.15 -0.63
C ASN A 93 13.00 1.92 -0.49
N ALA A 94 12.94 3.25 -0.40
CA ALA A 94 14.02 4.20 -0.24
C ALA A 94 15.02 4.35 -1.42
N PHE A 95 14.92 3.57 -2.50
CA PHE A 95 15.86 3.67 -3.63
C PHE A 95 15.78 5.00 -4.35
N LEU A 96 14.60 5.60 -4.42
CA LEU A 96 14.37 6.85 -5.14
C LEU A 96 14.52 8.11 -4.29
N LEU A 97 14.82 7.98 -3.00
CA LEU A 97 15.02 9.15 -2.12
C LEU A 97 16.05 10.16 -2.66
N PRO A 98 17.19 9.77 -3.26
CA PRO A 98 18.12 10.73 -3.85
C PRO A 98 17.52 11.55 -5.00
N LYS A 99 16.54 11.00 -5.72
CA LYS A 99 15.79 11.70 -6.77
C LYS A 99 14.67 12.59 -6.21
N ARG A 100 14.44 12.53 -4.90
CA ARG A 100 13.39 13.28 -4.19
C ARG A 100 13.95 14.15 -3.05
N PRO A 101 14.92 15.06 -3.32
CA PRO A 101 15.68 15.77 -2.29
C PRO A 101 14.83 16.70 -1.40
N LYS A 102 13.60 17.04 -1.82
CA LYS A 102 12.69 17.90 -1.07
C LYS A 102 11.73 17.12 -0.16
N ILE A 103 11.76 15.77 -0.16
CA ILE A 103 10.74 14.96 0.52
C ILE A 103 10.63 15.30 2.00
N PHE A 104 11.75 15.40 2.72
CA PHE A 104 11.74 15.74 4.14
C PHE A 104 11.14 17.12 4.41
N ASN A 105 11.50 18.12 3.61
CA ASN A 105 10.98 19.47 3.77
C ASN A 105 9.47 19.54 3.51
N VAL A 106 8.97 18.75 2.54
CA VAL A 106 7.53 18.66 2.26
C VAL A 106 6.82 18.02 3.45
N LEU A 107 7.31 16.88 3.94
CA LEU A 107 6.73 16.18 5.08
C LEU A 107 6.73 17.03 6.35
N LYS A 108 7.83 17.73 6.62
CA LYS A 108 7.91 18.69 7.74
C LYS A 108 6.90 19.82 7.60
N LYS A 109 6.75 20.37 6.39
CA LYS A 109 5.80 21.47 6.11
C LYS A 109 4.35 21.06 6.30
N ILE A 110 3.98 19.86 5.84
CA ILE A 110 2.61 19.37 5.98
C ILE A 110 2.30 18.94 7.42
N GLY A 111 3.30 18.59 8.21
CA GLY A 111 3.16 18.17 9.61
C GLY A 111 2.37 16.87 9.79
N ASN A 112 2.40 16.29 10.98
CA ASN A 112 1.73 15.02 11.30
C ASN A 112 1.92 13.98 10.18
N ALA A 113 3.19 13.77 9.79
CA ALA A 113 3.56 12.96 8.64
C ALA A 113 4.39 11.75 9.05
N LYS A 114 4.21 10.65 8.32
CA LYS A 114 4.96 9.41 8.53
C LYS A 114 5.58 8.92 7.22
N VAL A 115 6.79 8.40 7.32
CA VAL A 115 7.45 7.65 6.26
C VAL A 115 7.64 6.22 6.74
N SER A 116 7.09 5.25 6.02
CA SER A 116 7.36 3.84 6.27
C SER A 116 8.27 3.31 5.17
N CYS A 117 9.51 3.00 5.56
CA CYS A 117 10.50 2.43 4.68
C CYS A 117 10.56 0.91 4.87
N SER A 118 10.41 0.15 3.79
CA SER A 118 10.54 -1.31 3.82
C SER A 118 11.82 -1.77 3.13
N ILE A 119 12.61 -2.57 3.86
CA ILE A 119 13.83 -3.20 3.34
C ILE A 119 13.43 -4.52 2.68
N HIS A 120 13.61 -4.64 1.36
CA HIS A 120 13.12 -5.78 0.58
C HIS A 120 14.19 -6.79 0.17
N ASN A 121 15.45 -6.61 0.61
CA ASN A 121 16.54 -7.49 0.18
C ASN A 121 17.57 -7.65 1.30
N LYS A 122 18.11 -8.88 1.44
CA LYS A 122 19.16 -9.22 2.43
C LYS A 122 20.57 -8.86 1.96
N ASN A 123 20.75 -8.58 0.68
CA ASN A 123 22.08 -8.26 0.12
C ASN A 123 22.70 -7.04 0.83
N PRO A 124 23.92 -7.14 1.39
CA PRO A 124 24.54 -6.02 2.08
C PRO A 124 24.65 -4.75 1.24
N LYS A 125 24.97 -4.87 -0.05
CA LYS A 125 25.04 -3.70 -0.96
C LYS A 125 23.69 -3.00 -1.11
N TYR A 126 22.59 -3.78 -1.13
CA TYR A 126 21.24 -3.20 -1.14
C TYR A 126 21.00 -2.41 0.14
N ARG A 127 21.32 -3.00 1.30
CA ARG A 127 21.15 -2.37 2.61
C ARG A 127 21.97 -1.09 2.74
N ASP A 128 23.23 -1.13 2.35
CA ASP A 128 24.12 0.05 2.33
C ASP A 128 23.53 1.20 1.49
N ILE A 129 22.89 0.88 0.36
CA ILE A 129 22.21 1.89 -0.48
C ILE A 129 21.02 2.48 0.26
N VAL A 130 20.15 1.64 0.85
CA VAL A 130 18.97 2.10 1.58
C VAL A 130 19.38 2.96 2.77
N GLU A 131 20.31 2.51 3.60
CA GLU A 131 20.80 3.25 4.78
C GLU A 131 21.41 4.60 4.39
N ARG A 132 22.27 4.62 3.36
CA ARG A 132 22.84 5.87 2.83
C ARG A 132 21.75 6.82 2.34
N ASN A 133 20.74 6.32 1.61
CA ASN A 133 19.66 7.14 1.08
C ASN A 133 18.78 7.69 2.22
N LEU A 134 18.49 6.90 3.24
CA LEU A 134 17.76 7.34 4.44
C LEU A 134 18.57 8.41 5.20
N HIS A 135 19.86 8.17 5.39
CA HIS A 135 20.73 9.15 6.02
C HIS A 135 20.71 10.49 5.28
N GLN A 136 20.86 10.45 3.95
CA GLN A 136 20.89 11.63 3.09
C GLN A 136 19.55 12.37 3.04
N ALA A 137 18.44 11.64 3.00
CA ALA A 137 17.11 12.22 2.88
C ALA A 137 16.56 12.74 4.21
N PHE A 138 16.90 12.10 5.33
CA PHE A 138 16.28 12.33 6.63
C PHE A 138 17.32 12.62 7.74
N TYR A 139 18.14 11.65 8.14
CA TYR A 139 18.98 11.78 9.34
C TYR A 139 19.97 12.95 9.30
N SER A 140 20.49 13.32 8.14
CA SER A 140 21.38 14.48 8.00
C SER A 140 20.66 15.84 8.05
N LYS A 141 19.33 15.87 8.05
CA LYS A 141 18.54 17.08 7.92
C LYS A 141 17.83 17.54 9.20
N GLY A 142 17.98 16.81 10.28
CA GLY A 142 17.33 17.15 11.54
C GLY A 142 17.88 16.34 12.73
N LYS A 143 17.40 16.67 13.92
CA LYS A 143 17.68 15.89 15.11
C LYS A 143 16.61 14.81 15.24
N TRP A 144 17.02 13.57 15.09
CA TRP A 144 16.15 12.41 15.18
C TRP A 144 16.30 11.73 16.54
N PHE A 145 15.19 11.33 17.11
CA PHE A 145 15.12 10.61 18.37
C PHE A 145 14.45 9.26 18.12
N GLU A 146 15.07 8.19 18.57
CA GLU A 146 14.45 6.87 18.57
C GLU A 146 13.32 6.85 19.60
N THR A 147 12.10 6.56 19.16
CA THR A 147 10.90 6.51 20.01
C THR A 147 10.44 5.10 20.29
N SER A 148 10.76 4.16 19.41
CA SER A 148 10.60 2.72 19.61
C SER A 148 11.52 1.99 18.62
N GLN A 149 11.61 0.67 18.73
CA GLN A 149 12.42 -0.14 17.83
C GLN A 149 12.10 0.21 16.36
N ASN A 150 13.12 0.60 15.61
CA ASN A 150 13.04 0.98 14.20
C ASN A 150 12.18 2.23 13.89
N THR A 151 11.77 2.99 14.90
CA THR A 151 10.95 4.20 14.72
C THR A 151 11.69 5.41 15.27
N HIS A 152 11.86 6.41 14.43
CA HIS A 152 12.54 7.66 14.74
C HIS A 152 11.61 8.84 14.49
N THR A 153 11.71 9.86 15.32
CA THR A 153 10.90 11.09 15.21
C THR A 153 11.79 12.30 15.12
N CYS A 154 11.45 13.20 14.21
CA CYS A 154 12.04 14.52 14.08
C CYS A 154 10.91 15.54 13.91
N GLU A 155 10.71 16.39 14.92
CA GLU A 155 9.60 17.35 14.97
C GLU A 155 8.23 16.65 14.75
N THR A 156 7.57 16.91 13.62
CA THR A 156 6.26 16.35 13.25
C THR A 156 6.35 15.21 12.25
N VAL A 157 7.57 14.73 11.96
CA VAL A 157 7.80 13.64 11.01
C VAL A 157 8.25 12.40 11.74
N VAL A 158 7.57 11.29 11.48
CA VAL A 158 7.92 9.95 11.97
C VAL A 158 8.55 9.16 10.81
N LEU A 159 9.69 8.52 11.06
CA LEU A 159 10.32 7.58 10.14
C LEU A 159 10.34 6.19 10.80
N GLU A 160 9.66 5.26 10.17
CA GLU A 160 9.67 3.85 10.55
C GLU A 160 10.41 3.04 9.49
N VAL A 161 11.35 2.21 9.91
CA VAL A 161 12.10 1.32 9.01
C VAL A 161 11.77 -0.12 9.36
N THR A 162 11.09 -0.82 8.45
CA THR A 162 10.71 -2.21 8.63
C THR A 162 11.60 -3.12 7.79
N ASP A 163 11.98 -4.26 8.36
CA ASP A 163 12.77 -5.27 7.68
C ASP A 163 11.99 -6.59 7.59
N PRO A 164 11.06 -6.72 6.64
CA PRO A 164 10.30 -7.94 6.45
C PRO A 164 11.16 -9.13 6.03
N THR A 165 12.45 -8.91 5.65
CA THR A 165 13.35 -10.01 5.28
C THR A 165 13.68 -10.92 6.45
N GLN A 166 13.48 -10.47 7.68
CA GLN A 166 13.73 -11.26 8.89
C GLN A 166 12.58 -12.20 9.24
N GLY A 167 11.34 -11.86 8.84
CA GLY A 167 10.12 -12.63 9.15
C GLY A 167 9.62 -13.53 8.03
N GLY A 168 10.14 -13.38 6.82
CA GLY A 168 9.59 -14.00 5.61
C GLY A 168 8.36 -13.26 5.07
N TRP A 169 7.95 -13.60 3.85
CA TRP A 169 6.78 -13.06 3.18
C TRP A 169 5.62 -14.05 3.23
N TYR A 170 4.41 -13.53 3.38
CA TYR A 170 3.21 -14.32 3.16
C TYR A 170 2.98 -14.52 1.67
N ASP A 171 2.72 -15.76 1.28
CA ASP A 171 2.36 -16.07 -0.08
C ASP A 171 0.83 -15.95 -0.24
N TYR A 172 0.37 -14.78 -0.65
CA TYR A 172 -1.06 -14.50 -0.88
C TYR A 172 -1.64 -15.29 -2.06
N ARG A 173 -0.80 -15.88 -2.91
CA ARG A 173 -1.16 -16.59 -4.13
C ARG A 173 -0.29 -17.82 -4.28
N ARG A 174 -0.77 -18.80 -5.00
CA ARG A 174 0.02 -19.98 -5.38
C ARG A 174 0.25 -20.01 -6.88
N VAL A 175 1.31 -20.65 -7.31
CA VAL A 175 1.59 -20.95 -8.71
C VAL A 175 1.35 -22.42 -8.93
N VAL A 176 0.45 -22.75 -9.86
CA VAL A 176 0.13 -24.12 -10.27
C VAL A 176 0.41 -24.22 -11.77
N ASP A 177 1.32 -25.11 -12.15
CA ASP A 177 1.73 -25.29 -13.56
C ASP A 177 2.15 -24.00 -14.26
N GLY A 178 2.85 -23.12 -13.53
CA GLY A 178 3.31 -21.84 -14.03
C GLY A 178 2.24 -20.75 -14.07
N VAL A 179 1.01 -21.04 -13.64
CA VAL A 179 -0.13 -20.10 -13.64
C VAL A 179 -0.45 -19.66 -12.23
N LEU A 180 -0.69 -18.37 -12.06
CA LEU A 180 -1.10 -17.80 -10.79
C LEU A 180 -2.54 -18.19 -10.45
N LYS A 181 -2.74 -18.72 -9.26
CA LYS A 181 -4.03 -19.20 -8.75
C LYS A 181 -4.32 -18.65 -7.36
N PRO A 182 -5.60 -18.49 -6.99
CA PRO A 182 -5.98 -18.26 -5.59
C PRO A 182 -5.78 -19.53 -4.77
N TRP A 183 -5.74 -19.41 -3.46
CA TRP A 183 -5.68 -20.58 -2.56
C TRP A 183 -7.01 -21.34 -2.53
N ASN A 184 -8.12 -20.64 -2.47
CA ASN A 184 -9.48 -21.22 -2.39
C ASN A 184 -9.66 -22.17 -1.19
N ASP A 185 -9.07 -21.82 -0.04
CA ASP A 185 -9.07 -22.69 1.14
C ASP A 185 -10.45 -22.80 1.83
N ASN A 186 -11.45 -22.04 1.38
CA ASN A 186 -12.82 -22.02 1.93
C ASN A 186 -12.91 -21.74 3.46
N ASP A 187 -11.86 -21.18 4.04
CA ASP A 187 -11.81 -20.74 5.43
C ASP A 187 -11.40 -19.26 5.52
N PRO A 188 -12.32 -18.34 5.18
CA PRO A 188 -12.04 -16.91 5.19
C PRO A 188 -11.68 -16.36 6.56
N THR A 189 -12.15 -17.00 7.64
CA THR A 189 -11.86 -16.59 9.01
C THR A 189 -10.39 -16.81 9.37
N SER A 190 -9.87 -18.00 9.08
CA SER A 190 -8.45 -18.29 9.30
C SER A 190 -7.56 -17.46 8.37
N SER A 191 -7.93 -17.32 7.08
CA SER A 191 -7.20 -16.46 6.14
C SER A 191 -7.13 -15.02 6.62
N TYR A 192 -8.25 -14.46 7.10
CA TYR A 192 -8.30 -13.11 7.68
C TYR A 192 -7.41 -12.97 8.91
N LYS A 193 -7.48 -13.92 9.84
CA LYS A 193 -6.70 -13.90 11.10
C LYS A 193 -5.19 -13.84 10.85
N HIS A 194 -4.70 -14.49 9.80
CA HIS A 194 -3.28 -14.54 9.47
C HIS A 194 -2.84 -13.48 8.44
N CYS A 195 -3.77 -12.66 7.97
CA CYS A 195 -3.50 -11.68 6.92
C CYS A 195 -2.74 -10.46 7.48
N GLY A 196 -1.60 -10.12 6.88
CA GLY A 196 -0.81 -8.93 7.26
C GLY A 196 -1.40 -7.60 6.75
N VAL A 197 -2.44 -7.64 5.89
CA VAL A 197 -3.05 -6.44 5.28
C VAL A 197 -4.55 -6.34 5.51
N ASN A 198 -5.07 -7.03 6.52
CA ASN A 198 -6.51 -7.12 6.82
C ASN A 198 -7.15 -5.82 7.34
N ILE A 199 -6.32 -4.85 7.73
CA ILE A 199 -6.74 -3.56 8.29
C ILE A 199 -6.49 -2.39 7.32
N TYR A 200 -6.10 -2.67 6.07
CA TYR A 200 -5.73 -1.65 5.09
C TYR A 200 -6.70 -1.64 3.90
N PRO A 201 -7.89 -1.02 4.06
CA PRO A 201 -8.76 -0.71 2.92
C PRO A 201 -8.04 0.24 1.98
N ILE A 202 -8.28 0.07 0.68
CA ILE A 202 -7.53 0.78 -0.34
C ILE A 202 -8.43 1.37 -1.41
N ILE A 203 -8.13 2.61 -1.81
CA ILE A 203 -8.67 3.24 -3.00
C ILE A 203 -7.75 2.91 -4.18
N TYR A 204 -8.31 2.29 -5.19
CA TYR A 204 -7.66 2.01 -6.46
C TYR A 204 -8.63 2.29 -7.62
N LYS A 205 -8.22 3.14 -8.57
CA LYS A 205 -9.07 3.60 -9.68
C LYS A 205 -10.43 4.12 -9.19
N ASN A 206 -10.37 4.98 -8.17
CA ASN A 206 -11.52 5.61 -7.50
C ASN A 206 -12.51 4.65 -6.80
N LYS A 207 -12.22 3.36 -6.70
CA LYS A 207 -13.05 2.40 -5.97
C LYS A 207 -12.42 2.01 -4.63
N LEU A 208 -13.24 1.88 -3.60
CA LEU A 208 -12.84 1.44 -2.26
C LEU A 208 -12.91 -0.09 -2.18
N TYR A 209 -11.79 -0.72 -1.89
CA TYR A 209 -11.65 -2.16 -1.71
C TYR A 209 -11.28 -2.51 -0.27
N LYS A 210 -11.66 -3.71 0.15
CA LYS A 210 -11.37 -4.23 1.49
C LYS A 210 -9.86 -4.36 1.77
N CYS A 211 -9.08 -4.70 0.79
CA CYS A 211 -7.63 -4.90 0.95
C CYS A 211 -6.87 -4.77 -0.38
N PRO A 212 -5.54 -4.55 -0.35
CA PRO A 212 -4.72 -4.43 -1.56
C PRO A 212 -4.82 -5.61 -2.53
N PRO A 213 -4.70 -6.90 -2.10
CA PRO A 213 -4.73 -8.00 -3.06
C PRO A 213 -5.99 -8.03 -3.92
N ILE A 214 -7.18 -7.87 -3.31
CA ILE A 214 -8.45 -7.95 -4.06
C ILE A 214 -8.61 -6.81 -5.06
N SER A 215 -8.08 -5.62 -4.74
CA SER A 215 -8.15 -4.46 -5.64
C SER A 215 -7.44 -4.70 -6.97
N MET A 216 -6.44 -5.56 -6.97
CA MET A 216 -5.59 -5.83 -8.13
C MET A 216 -6.02 -7.05 -8.97
N VAL A 217 -6.88 -7.92 -8.44
CA VAL A 217 -7.28 -9.17 -9.13
C VAL A 217 -7.76 -8.91 -10.55
N ARG A 218 -8.78 -8.07 -10.73
CA ARG A 218 -9.33 -7.78 -12.06
C ARG A 218 -8.27 -7.21 -13.01
N THR A 219 -7.45 -6.27 -12.53
CA THR A 219 -6.36 -5.68 -13.34
C THR A 219 -5.34 -6.73 -13.77
N HIS A 220 -4.96 -7.64 -12.86
CA HIS A 220 -4.02 -8.71 -13.15
C HIS A 220 -4.59 -9.72 -14.15
N LEU A 221 -5.82 -10.18 -13.94
CA LEU A 221 -6.45 -11.19 -14.79
C LEU A 221 -6.76 -10.62 -16.20
N THR A 222 -7.17 -9.36 -16.30
CA THR A 222 -7.34 -8.69 -17.61
C THR A 222 -6.04 -8.67 -18.40
N LYS A 223 -4.94 -8.28 -17.75
CA LYS A 223 -3.63 -8.22 -18.40
C LYS A 223 -3.14 -9.58 -18.91
N ASN A 224 -3.46 -10.64 -18.20
CA ASN A 224 -2.99 -11.99 -18.50
C ASN A 224 -4.04 -12.84 -19.26
N PHE A 225 -5.14 -12.24 -19.74
CA PHE A 225 -6.22 -12.93 -20.46
C PHE A 225 -6.85 -14.09 -19.67
N MET A 226 -6.99 -13.92 -18.34
CA MET A 226 -7.46 -14.98 -17.42
C MET A 226 -8.83 -14.67 -16.80
N LEU A 227 -9.62 -13.78 -17.36
CA LEU A 227 -10.94 -13.40 -16.82
C LEU A 227 -11.94 -14.57 -16.81
N GLU A 228 -11.76 -15.56 -17.68
CA GLU A 228 -12.60 -16.76 -17.79
C GLU A 228 -12.14 -17.90 -16.85
N ASP A 229 -11.08 -17.68 -16.07
CA ASP A 229 -10.56 -18.71 -15.16
C ASP A 229 -11.50 -18.89 -13.97
N LYS A 230 -12.10 -20.09 -13.87
CA LYS A 230 -13.12 -20.41 -12.87
C LYS A 230 -12.62 -20.30 -11.42
N ASP A 231 -11.33 -20.52 -11.18
CA ASP A 231 -10.76 -20.40 -9.83
C ASP A 231 -10.83 -18.98 -9.32
N TRP A 232 -10.81 -17.99 -10.22
CA TRP A 232 -10.89 -16.56 -9.89
C TRP A 232 -12.31 -15.99 -9.90
N GLU A 233 -13.30 -16.72 -10.43
CA GLU A 233 -14.68 -16.22 -10.58
C GLU A 233 -15.28 -15.68 -9.28
N PRO A 234 -15.13 -16.30 -8.09
CA PRO A 234 -15.69 -15.77 -6.84
C PRO A 234 -15.14 -14.40 -6.48
N TYR A 235 -13.88 -14.13 -6.82
CA TYR A 235 -13.17 -12.88 -6.50
C TYR A 235 -13.41 -11.79 -7.54
N LEU A 236 -13.68 -12.16 -8.78
CA LEU A 236 -14.08 -11.23 -9.84
C LEU A 236 -15.48 -10.64 -9.62
N LYS A 237 -16.34 -11.34 -8.85
CA LYS A 237 -17.67 -10.85 -8.44
C LYS A 237 -17.59 -9.78 -7.35
N TYR A 238 -16.45 -9.68 -6.66
CA TYR A 238 -16.24 -8.63 -5.68
C TYR A 238 -15.82 -7.35 -6.40
N GLU A 239 -16.71 -6.38 -6.41
CA GLU A 239 -16.42 -5.03 -6.92
C GLU A 239 -16.19 -4.09 -5.75
N GLY A 240 -15.20 -3.19 -5.89
CA GLY A 240 -15.00 -2.11 -4.94
C GLY A 240 -16.16 -1.14 -4.99
N LEU A 241 -16.42 -0.43 -3.89
CA LEU A 241 -17.45 0.59 -3.82
C LEU A 241 -17.05 1.83 -4.61
N ASP A 242 -18.00 2.40 -5.33
CA ASP A 242 -17.86 3.72 -5.94
C ASP A 242 -18.08 4.83 -4.90
N PRO A 243 -17.52 6.03 -5.07
CA PRO A 243 -17.68 7.12 -4.10
C PRO A 243 -19.14 7.62 -4.00
N ASP A 244 -19.99 7.31 -4.96
CA ASP A 244 -21.41 7.63 -5.01
C ASP A 244 -22.31 6.42 -4.62
N CYS A 245 -21.73 5.33 -4.10
CA CYS A 245 -22.48 4.19 -3.61
C CYS A 245 -23.52 4.58 -2.53
N ASP A 246 -24.54 3.75 -2.35
CA ASP A 246 -25.57 3.97 -1.32
C ASP A 246 -24.95 4.08 0.07
N GLU A 247 -25.50 4.96 0.93
CA GLU A 247 -25.00 5.21 2.27
C GLU A 247 -25.00 3.95 3.14
N LYS A 248 -26.06 3.16 3.06
CA LYS A 248 -26.18 1.91 3.83
C LYS A 248 -25.17 0.86 3.37
N GLU A 249 -24.82 0.87 2.08
CA GLU A 249 -23.79 0.00 1.54
C GLU A 249 -22.41 0.39 2.09
N LEU A 250 -22.11 1.67 2.13
CA LEU A 250 -20.88 2.19 2.71
C LEU A 250 -20.82 1.94 4.22
N GLU A 251 -21.89 2.20 4.97
CA GLU A 251 -21.98 1.88 6.41
C GLU A 251 -21.73 0.40 6.69
N LYS A 252 -22.35 -0.48 5.89
CA LYS A 252 -22.13 -1.92 5.97
C LYS A 252 -20.68 -2.30 5.68
N PHE A 253 -20.07 -1.69 4.68
CA PHE A 253 -18.66 -1.90 4.35
C PHE A 253 -17.77 -1.48 5.52
N VAL A 254 -17.91 -0.25 6.03
CA VAL A 254 -17.11 0.29 7.13
C VAL A 254 -17.26 -0.54 8.41
N LYS A 255 -18.47 -0.97 8.74
CA LYS A 255 -18.74 -1.85 9.88
C LYS A 255 -18.01 -3.19 9.78
N ASN A 256 -17.90 -3.75 8.57
CA ASN A 256 -17.36 -5.08 8.34
C ASN A 256 -15.92 -5.06 7.79
N ILE A 257 -15.29 -3.89 7.70
CA ILE A 257 -13.96 -3.76 7.09
C ILE A 257 -12.90 -4.55 7.88
N TYR A 258 -13.08 -4.62 9.20
CA TYR A 258 -12.17 -5.31 10.12
C TYR A 258 -12.66 -6.72 10.49
N GLU A 259 -13.56 -7.28 9.69
CA GLU A 259 -14.11 -8.62 9.89
C GLU A 259 -13.75 -9.55 8.72
N PRO A 260 -13.73 -10.88 8.92
CA PRO A 260 -13.57 -11.82 7.82
C PRO A 260 -14.63 -11.62 6.74
N HIS A 261 -14.23 -11.71 5.49
CA HIS A 261 -15.11 -11.67 4.32
C HIS A 261 -14.89 -12.90 3.44
N SER A 262 -15.89 -13.33 2.68
CA SER A 262 -15.76 -14.51 1.78
C SER A 262 -14.57 -14.41 0.83
N ILE A 263 -14.21 -13.20 0.36
CA ILE A 263 -13.04 -12.98 -0.49
C ILE A 263 -11.70 -13.31 0.20
N CYS A 264 -11.66 -13.40 1.54
CA CYS A 264 -10.43 -13.77 2.25
C CYS A 264 -10.00 -15.20 1.93
N SER A 265 -10.92 -16.07 1.44
CA SER A 265 -10.59 -17.41 0.94
C SER A 265 -9.65 -17.39 -0.28
N MET A 266 -9.44 -16.23 -0.93
CA MET A 266 -8.42 -16.05 -1.97
C MET A 266 -7.01 -16.32 -1.44
N CYS A 267 -6.78 -15.97 -0.17
CA CYS A 267 -5.52 -16.10 0.53
C CYS A 267 -5.46 -17.38 1.36
N PRO A 268 -4.27 -17.84 1.78
CA PRO A 268 -4.14 -19.09 2.52
C PRO A 268 -4.75 -19.01 3.92
N ALA A 269 -5.50 -20.04 4.33
CA ALA A 269 -6.01 -20.17 5.69
C ALA A 269 -4.90 -20.48 6.71
N LYS A 270 -3.80 -21.03 6.25
CA LYS A 270 -2.58 -21.22 7.03
C LYS A 270 -1.45 -20.39 6.43
N PRO A 271 -0.70 -19.64 7.25
CA PRO A 271 0.39 -18.84 6.73
C PRO A 271 1.41 -19.71 5.98
N VAL A 272 1.61 -19.40 4.71
CA VAL A 272 2.71 -19.94 3.94
C VAL A 272 3.79 -18.87 3.92
N LEU A 273 4.79 -19.05 4.80
CA LEU A 273 5.95 -18.19 4.82
C LEU A 273 6.94 -18.72 3.79
N LYS A 274 7.25 -17.91 2.81
CA LYS A 274 8.41 -18.13 1.93
C LYS A 274 9.60 -17.37 2.50
N PRO A 275 10.81 -17.99 2.53
CA PRO A 275 12.03 -17.22 2.69
C PRO A 275 11.98 -16.15 1.60
N GLN A 276 12.29 -14.92 1.96
CA GLN A 276 12.29 -13.83 1.00
C GLN A 276 13.36 -14.12 -0.06
N GLU A 277 12.93 -14.46 -1.24
CA GLU A 277 13.76 -14.41 -2.43
C GLU A 277 14.17 -12.96 -2.63
N GLU A 278 15.39 -12.74 -3.07
CA GLU A 278 15.91 -11.38 -3.25
C GLU A 278 15.01 -10.60 -4.21
N ALA A 279 14.52 -9.46 -3.77
CA ALA A 279 13.75 -8.56 -4.63
C ALA A 279 14.60 -8.18 -5.83
N VAL A 280 14.09 -8.44 -7.03
CA VAL A 280 14.78 -8.08 -8.26
C VAL A 280 14.70 -6.57 -8.42
N VAL A 281 15.86 -5.91 -8.36
CA VAL A 281 15.97 -4.47 -8.60
C VAL A 281 15.90 -4.24 -10.10
N LYS A 282 14.79 -3.66 -10.56
CA LYS A 282 14.62 -3.26 -11.97
C LYS A 282 15.27 -1.90 -12.18
N ASN A 283 16.19 -1.81 -13.14
CA ASN A 283 16.79 -0.54 -13.61
C ASN A 283 17.60 0.28 -12.60
N VAL A 284 17.99 -0.28 -11.46
CA VAL A 284 19.02 0.31 -10.61
C VAL A 284 20.31 -0.43 -10.89
N LYS A 285 21.29 0.25 -11.48
CA LYS A 285 22.67 -0.28 -11.55
C LYS A 285 23.21 -0.24 -10.11
N ILE A 286 23.32 -1.42 -9.51
CA ILE A 286 23.99 -1.62 -8.22
C ILE A 286 25.48 -1.63 -8.43
#